data_0367b050f44f1c25f9f564f25c7bdd20
#
_entry.id   0367b050f44f1c25f9f564f25c7bdd20
#
_cell.length_a   1.000
_cell.length_b   1.000
_cell.length_c   1.000
_cell.angle_alpha   90.00
_cell.angle_beta   90.00
_cell.angle_gamma   90.00
#
_symmetry.space_group_name_H-M   'P 1'
#
loop_
_entity.id
_entity.type
_entity.pdbx_description
1 polymer ?
#
loop_
_entity_poly.entity_id
_entity_poly.type
_entity_poly.pdbx_seq_one_letter_code
_entity_poly.pdbx_strand_id
1 'polypeptide(L)'
;MFTYTVIILLIAALLSAIALFIVHRMPAFKLLFQILYALVMVVLGIFLVTRIMKPINFKTERIRRENAAIERLKDIRKSQESYKNKYGKYTASFDTLLNFIQTDSFEISKLELRGEWNQDEMTQEQAIKEGILRKTIIKKSVRDSLFTPDFNINDIRYIPYTSNTQEFVMKAGEVETGSQLRVKVFEAYALYDILFNGMDPQEVINYKDQRYKITEFDGVKVGSITEANNNAGNWEK
;
A
#
# COMPACT_ATOMS: atom_id res chain seq x y z
N MET A 1 14.38 12.60 -20.07
CA MET A 1 14.69 11.24 -20.50
C MET A 1 14.63 11.09 -22.03
N PHE A 2 13.55 11.50 -22.68
CA PHE A 2 13.37 11.46 -24.14
C PHE A 2 14.49 12.16 -24.94
N THR A 3 14.96 13.31 -24.49
CA THR A 3 16.04 14.09 -25.13
C THR A 3 17.37 13.33 -25.19
N TYR A 4 17.75 12.63 -24.11
CA TYR A 4 19.00 11.84 -24.10
C TYR A 4 18.96 10.64 -25.03
N THR A 5 17.83 9.95 -25.15
CA THR A 5 17.68 8.83 -26.09
C THR A 5 17.76 9.28 -27.53
N VAL A 6 17.17 10.43 -27.88
CA VAL A 6 17.28 11.03 -29.21
C VAL A 6 18.73 11.43 -29.51
N ILE A 7 19.44 12.03 -28.56
CA ILE A 7 20.86 12.41 -28.73
C ILE A 7 21.71 11.16 -28.96
N ILE A 8 21.52 10.08 -28.23
CA ILE A 8 22.25 8.82 -28.40
C ILE A 8 22.00 8.22 -29.80
N LEU A 9 20.76 8.25 -30.27
CA LEU A 9 20.40 7.76 -31.61
C LEU A 9 21.06 8.63 -32.73
N LEU A 10 21.08 9.94 -32.56
CA LEU A 10 21.74 10.85 -33.48
C LEU A 10 23.27 10.63 -33.53
N ILE A 11 23.89 10.41 -32.36
CA ILE A 11 25.31 10.08 -32.28
C ILE A 11 25.59 8.73 -32.98
N ALA A 12 24.77 7.72 -32.76
CA ALA A 12 24.89 6.43 -33.41
C ALA A 12 24.74 6.52 -34.93
N ALA A 13 23.78 7.31 -35.42
CA ALA A 13 23.60 7.57 -36.85
C ALA A 13 24.80 8.30 -37.45
N LEU A 14 25.34 9.31 -36.77
CA LEU A 14 26.54 10.03 -37.21
C LEU A 14 27.77 9.12 -37.27
N LEU A 15 27.99 8.32 -36.22
CA LEU A 15 29.09 7.32 -36.21
C LEU A 15 28.95 6.30 -37.32
N SER A 16 27.73 5.87 -37.65
CA SER A 16 27.46 4.97 -38.78
C SER A 16 27.83 5.59 -40.12
N ALA A 17 27.48 6.85 -40.34
CA ALA A 17 27.82 7.57 -41.58
C ALA A 17 29.32 7.75 -41.71
N ILE A 18 30.04 8.10 -40.65
CA ILE A 18 31.50 8.24 -40.63
C ILE A 18 32.17 6.88 -40.91
N ALA A 19 31.71 5.80 -40.28
CA ALA A 19 32.25 4.46 -40.49
C ALA A 19 32.09 4.00 -41.96
N LEU A 20 30.92 4.25 -42.54
CA LEU A 20 30.69 3.96 -43.99
C LEU A 20 31.61 4.76 -44.88
N PHE A 21 31.82 6.03 -44.62
CA PHE A 21 32.73 6.89 -45.39
C PHE A 21 34.18 6.41 -45.29
N ILE A 22 34.68 6.05 -44.12
CA ILE A 22 36.05 5.55 -43.90
C ILE A 22 36.25 4.19 -44.59
N VAL A 23 35.30 3.27 -44.46
CA VAL A 23 35.33 1.94 -45.09
C VAL A 23 35.40 2.05 -46.60
N HIS A 24 34.71 3.04 -47.19
CA HIS A 24 34.77 3.28 -48.62
C HIS A 24 36.13 3.82 -49.10
N ARG A 25 36.79 4.65 -48.27
CA ARG A 25 38.08 5.28 -48.64
C ARG A 25 39.33 4.45 -48.33
N MET A 26 39.28 3.53 -47.37
CA MET A 26 40.42 2.78 -46.84
C MET A 26 40.16 1.26 -46.80
N PRO A 27 40.22 0.55 -47.96
CA PRO A 27 39.83 -0.84 -48.05
C PRO A 27 40.69 -1.79 -47.19
N ALA A 28 41.96 -1.44 -46.91
CA ALA A 28 42.84 -2.25 -46.05
C ALA A 28 42.38 -2.39 -44.60
N PHE A 29 41.63 -1.40 -44.08
CA PHE A 29 41.13 -1.39 -42.70
C PHE A 29 39.65 -1.76 -42.60
N LYS A 30 39.04 -2.16 -43.71
CA LYS A 30 37.60 -2.45 -43.79
C LYS A 30 37.14 -3.45 -42.73
N LEU A 31 37.85 -4.54 -42.55
CA LEU A 31 37.49 -5.58 -41.57
C LEU A 31 37.57 -5.08 -40.12
N LEU A 32 38.63 -4.35 -39.80
CA LEU A 32 38.83 -3.78 -38.45
C LEU A 32 37.71 -2.80 -38.09
N PHE A 33 37.33 -1.89 -38.98
CA PHE A 33 36.25 -0.93 -38.77
C PHE A 33 34.88 -1.62 -38.66
N GLN A 34 34.63 -2.67 -39.42
CA GLN A 34 33.40 -3.46 -39.34
C GLN A 34 33.26 -4.15 -37.99
N ILE A 35 34.33 -4.76 -37.46
CA ILE A 35 34.35 -5.40 -36.14
C ILE A 35 34.14 -4.36 -35.04
N LEU A 36 34.86 -3.24 -35.09
CA LEU A 36 34.74 -2.15 -34.10
C LEU A 36 33.31 -1.58 -34.09
N TYR A 37 32.75 -1.33 -35.27
CA TYR A 37 31.37 -0.83 -35.39
C TYR A 37 30.36 -1.83 -34.84
N ALA A 38 30.47 -3.10 -35.13
CA ALA A 38 29.60 -4.14 -34.57
C ALA A 38 29.67 -4.18 -33.05
N LEU A 39 30.89 -4.08 -32.49
CA LEU A 39 31.09 -4.05 -31.04
C LEU A 39 30.42 -2.82 -30.39
N VAL A 40 30.59 -1.63 -30.97
CA VAL A 40 29.93 -0.40 -30.49
C VAL A 40 28.41 -0.53 -30.55
N MET A 41 27.87 -1.11 -31.65
CA MET A 41 26.42 -1.31 -31.76
C MET A 41 25.87 -2.28 -30.71
N VAL A 42 26.61 -3.35 -30.39
CA VAL A 42 26.24 -4.29 -29.31
C VAL A 42 26.24 -3.58 -27.94
N VAL A 43 27.29 -2.80 -27.65
CA VAL A 43 27.39 -2.05 -26.40
C VAL A 43 26.24 -1.03 -26.26
N LEU A 44 25.95 -0.28 -27.32
CA LEU A 44 24.82 0.65 -27.36
C LEU A 44 23.47 -0.06 -27.17
N GLY A 45 23.29 -1.22 -27.80
CA GLY A 45 22.10 -2.05 -27.65
C GLY A 45 21.89 -2.48 -26.19
N ILE A 46 22.92 -3.01 -25.54
CA ILE A 46 22.89 -3.39 -24.13
C ILE A 46 22.56 -2.17 -23.26
N PHE A 47 23.20 -1.04 -23.53
CA PHE A 47 22.98 0.20 -22.79
C PHE A 47 21.52 0.68 -22.91
N LEU A 48 20.93 0.68 -24.11
CA LEU A 48 19.54 1.05 -24.34
C LEU A 48 18.57 0.11 -23.60
N VAL A 49 18.80 -1.21 -23.75
CA VAL A 49 17.96 -2.21 -23.08
C VAL A 49 18.00 -2.03 -21.56
N THR A 50 19.18 -1.89 -20.98
CA THR A 50 19.30 -1.69 -19.51
C THR A 50 18.64 -0.41 -19.04
N ARG A 51 18.74 0.69 -19.81
CA ARG A 51 18.11 1.97 -19.48
C ARG A 51 16.58 1.94 -19.55
N ILE A 52 16.02 1.13 -20.44
CA ILE A 52 14.57 0.98 -20.59
C ILE A 52 14.02 -0.01 -19.55
N MET A 53 14.70 -1.12 -19.32
CA MET A 53 14.23 -2.18 -18.43
C MET A 53 14.29 -1.81 -16.95
N LYS A 54 15.29 -1.02 -16.51
CA LYS A 54 15.42 -0.60 -15.10
C LYS A 54 14.17 0.10 -14.54
N PRO A 55 13.66 1.18 -15.16
CA PRO A 55 12.48 1.85 -14.64
C PRO A 55 11.20 1.00 -14.74
N ILE A 56 11.11 0.10 -15.73
CA ILE A 56 9.98 -0.83 -15.87
C ILE A 56 9.98 -1.83 -14.72
N ASN A 57 11.12 -2.46 -14.46
CA ASN A 57 11.26 -3.43 -13.37
C ASN A 57 11.02 -2.77 -12.02
N PHE A 58 11.58 -1.56 -11.80
CA PHE A 58 11.31 -0.78 -10.60
C PHE A 58 9.82 -0.51 -10.43
N LYS A 59 9.14 -0.01 -11.45
CA LYS A 59 7.70 0.30 -11.39
C LYS A 59 6.87 -0.94 -11.03
N THR A 60 7.16 -2.09 -11.64
CA THR A 60 6.43 -3.33 -11.40
C THR A 60 6.61 -3.80 -9.95
N GLU A 61 7.85 -3.86 -9.46
CA GLU A 61 8.15 -4.29 -8.11
C GLU A 61 7.64 -3.30 -7.06
N ARG A 62 7.75 -2.00 -7.32
CA ARG A 62 7.21 -0.93 -6.48
C ARG A 62 5.69 -1.10 -6.30
N ILE A 63 4.94 -1.24 -7.40
CA ILE A 63 3.48 -1.41 -7.34
C ILE A 63 3.11 -2.65 -6.53
N ARG A 64 3.84 -3.75 -6.71
CA ARG A 64 3.61 -5.00 -5.99
C ARG A 64 3.78 -4.82 -4.48
N ARG A 65 4.90 -4.19 -4.04
CA ARG A 65 5.19 -3.95 -2.63
C ARG A 65 4.25 -2.93 -2.00
N GLU A 66 3.97 -1.85 -2.72
CA GLU A 66 3.08 -0.79 -2.27
C GLU A 66 1.65 -1.32 -2.07
N ASN A 67 1.11 -2.08 -3.02
CA ASN A 67 -0.21 -2.70 -2.89
C ASN A 67 -0.27 -3.69 -1.72
N ALA A 68 0.76 -4.50 -1.52
CA ALA A 68 0.80 -5.41 -0.38
C ALA A 68 0.81 -4.66 0.97
N ALA A 69 1.53 -3.55 1.07
CA ALA A 69 1.53 -2.71 2.26
C ALA A 69 0.18 -2.01 2.46
N ILE A 70 -0.45 -1.53 1.39
CA ILE A 70 -1.80 -0.94 1.43
C ILE A 70 -2.84 -1.94 1.93
N GLU A 71 -2.83 -3.19 1.45
CA GLU A 71 -3.75 -4.22 1.94
C GLU A 71 -3.55 -4.47 3.45
N ARG A 72 -2.31 -4.54 3.94
CA ARG A 72 -2.04 -4.64 5.38
C ARG A 72 -2.55 -3.43 6.17
N LEU A 73 -2.37 -2.22 5.63
CA LEU A 73 -2.88 -1.00 6.26
C LEU A 73 -4.42 -0.97 6.28
N LYS A 74 -5.10 -1.52 5.29
CA LYS A 74 -6.55 -1.72 5.30
C LYS A 74 -6.98 -2.71 6.39
N ASP A 75 -6.22 -3.80 6.59
CA ASP A 75 -6.47 -4.76 7.66
C ASP A 75 -6.28 -4.11 9.04
N ILE A 76 -5.23 -3.29 9.22
CA ILE A 76 -5.00 -2.51 10.43
C ILE A 76 -6.16 -1.54 10.67
N ARG A 77 -6.60 -0.79 9.64
CA ARG A 77 -7.74 0.14 9.72
C ARG A 77 -9.00 -0.57 10.19
N LYS A 78 -9.37 -1.66 9.55
CA LYS A 78 -10.54 -2.47 9.88
C LYS A 78 -10.50 -2.97 11.32
N SER A 79 -9.33 -3.41 11.78
CA SER A 79 -9.11 -3.88 13.15
C SER A 79 -9.22 -2.76 14.16
N GLN A 80 -8.62 -1.60 13.88
CA GLN A 80 -8.66 -0.42 14.72
C GLN A 80 -10.08 0.16 14.84
N GLU A 81 -10.82 0.21 13.76
CA GLU A 81 -12.23 0.64 13.77
C GLU A 81 -13.09 -0.29 14.62
N SER A 82 -12.87 -1.60 14.51
CA SER A 82 -13.55 -2.59 15.32
C SER A 82 -13.17 -2.50 16.80
N TYR A 83 -11.91 -2.23 17.10
CA TYR A 83 -11.41 -1.99 18.45
C TYR A 83 -12.06 -0.73 19.05
N LYS A 84 -12.11 0.38 18.28
CA LYS A 84 -12.77 1.62 18.69
C LYS A 84 -14.27 1.41 18.94
N ASN A 85 -14.96 0.67 18.11
CA ASN A 85 -16.38 0.38 18.27
C ASN A 85 -16.67 -0.34 19.59
N LYS A 86 -15.76 -1.20 20.05
CA LYS A 86 -15.91 -1.93 21.30
C LYS A 86 -15.43 -1.15 22.52
N TYR A 87 -14.29 -0.48 22.43
CA TYR A 87 -13.61 0.17 23.56
C TYR A 87 -13.67 1.69 23.58
N GLY A 88 -14.28 2.32 22.56
CA GLY A 88 -14.41 3.77 22.44
C GLY A 88 -13.12 4.52 22.12
N LYS A 89 -12.01 3.81 21.87
CA LYS A 89 -10.69 4.39 21.58
C LYS A 89 -9.88 3.51 20.63
N TYR A 90 -8.91 4.09 19.97
CA TYR A 90 -7.89 3.36 19.21
C TYR A 90 -6.74 2.91 20.11
N THR A 91 -5.93 1.95 19.67
CA THR A 91 -4.71 1.52 20.35
C THR A 91 -3.46 1.82 19.53
N ALA A 92 -2.36 2.17 20.22
CA ALA A 92 -1.03 2.33 19.60
C ALA A 92 -0.19 1.04 19.66
N SER A 93 -0.68 -0.02 20.31
CA SER A 93 0.05 -1.26 20.52
C SER A 93 -0.48 -2.37 19.62
N PHE A 94 0.40 -2.98 18.82
CA PHE A 94 0.05 -4.17 18.05
C PHE A 94 -0.30 -5.36 18.93
N ASP A 95 0.38 -5.55 20.06
CA ASP A 95 0.07 -6.67 20.96
C ASP A 95 -1.36 -6.56 21.51
N THR A 96 -1.78 -5.35 21.87
CA THR A 96 -3.16 -5.10 22.29
C THR A 96 -4.16 -5.35 21.17
N LEU A 97 -3.85 -4.90 19.94
CA LEU A 97 -4.72 -5.08 18.79
C LEU A 97 -4.84 -6.55 18.38
N LEU A 98 -3.72 -7.28 18.36
CA LEU A 98 -3.69 -8.71 18.04
C LEU A 98 -4.42 -9.54 19.09
N ASN A 99 -4.22 -9.24 20.39
CA ASN A 99 -4.95 -9.90 21.47
C ASN A 99 -6.46 -9.68 21.32
N PHE A 100 -6.91 -8.46 21.04
CA PHE A 100 -8.31 -8.15 20.77
C PHE A 100 -8.87 -9.01 19.60
N ILE A 101 -8.14 -9.10 18.49
CA ILE A 101 -8.59 -9.89 17.33
C ILE A 101 -8.71 -11.38 17.68
N GLN A 102 -7.77 -11.90 18.49
CA GLN A 102 -7.68 -13.34 18.79
C GLN A 102 -8.65 -13.78 19.88
N THR A 103 -8.89 -12.96 20.88
CA THR A 103 -9.59 -13.39 22.09
C THR A 103 -10.98 -12.82 22.24
N ASP A 104 -11.27 -11.70 21.61
CA ASP A 104 -12.52 -10.97 21.79
C ASP A 104 -13.65 -11.46 20.88
N SER A 105 -14.86 -11.09 21.25
CA SER A 105 -16.09 -11.37 20.49
C SER A 105 -17.01 -10.17 20.45
N PHE A 106 -17.81 -10.09 19.39
CA PHE A 106 -18.94 -9.16 19.26
C PHE A 106 -20.22 -9.83 19.74
N GLU A 107 -21.07 -9.08 20.44
CA GLU A 107 -22.42 -9.50 20.75
C GLU A 107 -23.38 -9.03 19.67
N ILE A 108 -23.90 -9.98 18.91
CA ILE A 108 -24.87 -9.72 17.84
C ILE A 108 -26.25 -10.11 18.33
N SER A 109 -27.18 -9.14 18.34
CA SER A 109 -28.58 -9.41 18.64
C SER A 109 -29.26 -9.96 17.40
N LYS A 110 -29.67 -11.21 17.43
CA LYS A 110 -30.57 -11.81 16.43
C LYS A 110 -32.00 -11.74 16.90
N LEU A 111 -32.86 -11.12 16.09
CA LEU A 111 -34.30 -11.07 16.31
C LEU A 111 -34.96 -12.15 15.45
N GLU A 112 -35.72 -13.02 16.09
CA GLU A 112 -36.52 -14.06 15.41
C GLU A 112 -37.99 -13.74 15.59
N LEU A 113 -38.70 -13.63 14.48
CA LEU A 113 -40.14 -13.45 14.46
C LEU A 113 -40.83 -14.80 14.75
N ARG A 114 -41.70 -14.82 15.76
CA ARG A 114 -42.45 -16.02 16.17
C ARG A 114 -43.96 -15.89 15.98
N GLY A 115 -44.46 -14.68 15.65
CA GLY A 115 -45.85 -14.35 15.40
C GLY A 115 -45.97 -13.22 14.41
N GLU A 116 -47.20 -12.71 14.20
CA GLU A 116 -47.42 -11.52 13.40
C GLU A 116 -47.03 -10.27 14.21
N TRP A 117 -46.10 -9.47 13.68
CA TRP A 117 -45.67 -8.22 14.27
C TRP A 117 -45.98 -7.05 13.34
N ASN A 118 -46.88 -6.17 13.79
CA ASN A 118 -47.14 -4.91 13.11
C ASN A 118 -46.31 -3.80 13.76
N GLN A 119 -45.37 -3.21 13.02
CA GLN A 119 -44.49 -2.14 13.47
C GLN A 119 -45.19 -0.83 13.78
N ASP A 120 -46.38 -0.61 13.16
CA ASP A 120 -47.20 0.60 13.35
C ASP A 120 -48.00 0.55 14.64
N GLU A 121 -48.29 -0.64 15.16
CA GLU A 121 -49.13 -0.86 16.33
C GLU A 121 -48.32 -1.17 17.60
N MET A 122 -47.12 -1.70 17.47
CA MET A 122 -46.35 -2.20 18.59
C MET A 122 -44.85 -1.96 18.41
N THR A 123 -44.21 -1.42 19.45
CA THR A 123 -42.76 -1.24 19.46
C THR A 123 -42.01 -2.57 19.53
N GLN A 124 -40.76 -2.58 19.08
CA GLN A 124 -39.91 -3.78 19.15
C GLN A 124 -39.76 -4.33 20.57
N GLU A 125 -39.67 -3.44 21.58
CA GLU A 125 -39.56 -3.83 23.00
C GLU A 125 -40.83 -4.50 23.53
N GLN A 126 -42.01 -4.01 23.10
CA GLN A 126 -43.30 -4.64 23.43
C GLN A 126 -43.44 -6.01 22.74
N ALA A 127 -43.08 -6.11 21.48
CA ALA A 127 -43.11 -7.38 20.76
C ALA A 127 -42.18 -8.46 21.36
N ILE A 128 -41.03 -8.03 21.91
CA ILE A 128 -40.14 -8.94 22.68
C ILE A 128 -40.79 -9.37 23.98
N LYS A 129 -41.45 -8.46 24.70
CA LYS A 129 -42.13 -8.72 25.98
C LYS A 129 -43.31 -9.68 25.83
N GLU A 130 -44.02 -9.56 24.72
CA GLU A 130 -45.18 -10.41 24.37
C GLU A 130 -44.77 -11.74 23.71
N GLY A 131 -43.46 -11.94 23.47
CA GLY A 131 -42.96 -13.18 22.89
C GLY A 131 -43.14 -13.32 21.37
N ILE A 132 -43.65 -12.27 20.71
CA ILE A 132 -43.79 -12.18 19.25
C ILE A 132 -42.41 -12.11 18.58
N LEU A 133 -41.48 -11.37 19.23
CA LEU A 133 -40.07 -11.32 18.85
C LEU A 133 -39.19 -11.96 19.91
N ARG A 134 -38.31 -12.86 19.49
CA ARG A 134 -37.28 -13.41 20.36
C ARG A 134 -35.93 -12.75 20.06
N LYS A 135 -35.37 -12.06 21.06
CA LYS A 135 -34.01 -11.53 21.00
C LYS A 135 -33.03 -12.56 21.53
N THR A 136 -32.17 -13.07 20.65
CA THR A 136 -31.09 -13.97 21.04
C THR A 136 -29.75 -13.27 20.86
N ILE A 137 -28.91 -13.26 21.89
CA ILE A 137 -27.56 -12.70 21.81
C ILE A 137 -26.61 -13.83 21.37
N ILE A 138 -25.98 -13.64 20.24
CA ILE A 138 -24.98 -14.57 19.69
C ILE A 138 -23.62 -13.92 19.81
N LYS A 139 -22.67 -14.62 20.42
CA LYS A 139 -21.27 -14.17 20.45
C LYS A 139 -20.56 -14.65 19.19
N LYS A 140 -20.02 -13.72 18.40
CA LYS A 140 -19.22 -14.01 17.21
C LYS A 140 -17.79 -13.52 17.44
N SER A 141 -16.80 -14.39 17.25
CA SER A 141 -15.38 -14.03 17.35
C SER A 141 -15.07 -12.81 16.49
N VAL A 142 -14.25 -11.88 17.02
CA VAL A 142 -13.73 -10.74 16.26
C VAL A 142 -12.96 -11.24 15.05
N ARG A 143 -12.10 -12.24 15.24
CA ARG A 143 -11.33 -12.86 14.16
C ARG A 143 -12.22 -13.29 13.01
N ASP A 144 -13.24 -14.11 13.28
CA ASP A 144 -14.12 -14.67 12.24
C ASP A 144 -15.06 -13.62 11.62
N SER A 145 -15.18 -12.47 12.26
CA SER A 145 -15.96 -11.33 11.75
C SER A 145 -15.13 -10.44 10.80
N LEU A 146 -13.83 -10.37 11.01
CA LEU A 146 -12.94 -9.47 10.27
C LEU A 146 -12.13 -10.19 9.19
N PHE A 147 -11.74 -11.45 9.42
CA PHE A 147 -10.77 -12.16 8.59
C PHE A 147 -11.27 -13.54 8.20
N THR A 148 -10.71 -14.07 7.11
CA THR A 148 -10.92 -15.47 6.71
C THR A 148 -10.15 -16.42 7.65
N PRO A 149 -10.58 -17.69 7.77
CA PRO A 149 -9.92 -18.67 8.65
C PRO A 149 -8.42 -18.85 8.35
N ASP A 150 -8.03 -18.78 7.08
CA ASP A 150 -6.65 -18.98 6.62
C ASP A 150 -5.75 -17.73 6.83
N PHE A 151 -6.32 -16.61 7.29
CA PHE A 151 -5.58 -15.38 7.47
C PHE A 151 -4.67 -15.46 8.71
N ASN A 152 -3.36 -15.24 8.50
CA ASN A 152 -2.40 -15.17 9.62
C ASN A 152 -2.42 -13.78 10.27
N ILE A 153 -3.09 -13.69 11.42
CA ILE A 153 -3.28 -12.42 12.14
C ILE A 153 -1.94 -11.81 12.58
N ASN A 154 -0.93 -12.63 12.90
CA ASN A 154 0.37 -12.13 13.34
C ASN A 154 1.10 -11.33 12.25
N ASP A 155 0.78 -11.58 10.98
CA ASP A 155 1.39 -10.86 9.87
C ASP A 155 0.89 -9.40 9.72
N ILE A 156 -0.19 -9.02 10.39
CA ILE A 156 -0.76 -7.66 10.32
C ILE A 156 0.26 -6.61 10.76
N ARG A 157 1.11 -6.93 11.75
CA ARG A 157 2.10 -6.00 12.29
C ARG A 157 3.28 -5.75 11.37
N TYR A 158 3.61 -6.72 10.49
CA TYR A 158 4.84 -6.69 9.70
C TYR A 158 4.65 -6.07 8.33
N ILE A 159 5.64 -5.24 7.94
CA ILE A 159 5.71 -4.68 6.60
C ILE A 159 6.04 -5.81 5.61
N PRO A 160 5.25 -5.99 4.54
CA PRO A 160 5.50 -7.02 3.54
C PRO A 160 6.91 -6.90 2.92
N TYR A 161 7.49 -8.03 2.50
CA TYR A 161 8.83 -8.12 1.90
C TYR A 161 10.01 -7.74 2.81
N THR A 162 9.81 -7.68 4.11
CA THR A 162 10.88 -7.42 5.08
C THR A 162 11.26 -8.65 5.89
N SER A 163 10.85 -9.86 5.46
CA SER A 163 11.06 -11.13 6.19
C SER A 163 10.59 -11.07 7.65
N ASN A 164 9.52 -10.31 7.91
CA ASN A 164 8.93 -10.07 9.24
C ASN A 164 9.92 -9.47 10.26
N THR A 165 10.89 -8.69 9.79
CA THR A 165 11.85 -8.00 10.66
C THR A 165 11.47 -6.56 10.95
N GLN A 166 10.59 -5.97 10.13
CA GLN A 166 10.17 -4.57 10.25
C GLN A 166 8.66 -4.49 10.45
N GLU A 167 8.24 -3.72 11.45
CA GLU A 167 6.84 -3.52 11.77
C GLU A 167 6.35 -2.17 11.25
N PHE A 168 5.05 -2.10 10.96
CA PHE A 168 4.40 -0.80 10.76
C PHE A 168 4.52 0.05 12.03
N VAL A 169 4.69 1.35 11.87
CA VAL A 169 4.58 2.27 13.00
C VAL A 169 3.11 2.56 13.20
N MET A 170 2.63 2.39 14.44
CA MET A 170 1.24 2.65 14.80
C MET A 170 1.17 3.62 15.97
N LYS A 171 0.31 4.63 15.86
CA LYS A 171 0.08 5.66 16.86
C LYS A 171 -1.41 5.87 17.06
N ALA A 172 -1.81 6.25 18.25
CA ALA A 172 -3.19 6.61 18.56
C ALA A 172 -3.22 7.85 19.46
N GLY A 173 -4.24 8.67 19.30
CA GLY A 173 -4.35 9.92 20.04
C GLY A 173 -5.72 10.56 19.89
N GLU A 174 -5.78 11.83 20.22
CA GLU A 174 -6.96 12.68 20.07
C GLU A 174 -6.56 13.97 19.36
N VAL A 175 -7.42 14.44 18.49
CA VAL A 175 -7.28 15.74 17.84
C VAL A 175 -8.50 16.60 18.10
N GLU A 176 -8.30 17.90 18.25
CA GLU A 176 -9.37 18.87 18.33
C GLU A 176 -9.68 19.37 16.93
N THR A 177 -10.94 19.24 16.52
CA THR A 177 -11.41 19.73 15.23
C THR A 177 -11.66 21.23 15.28
N GLY A 178 -11.79 21.87 14.11
CA GLY A 178 -12.14 23.29 14.03
C GLY A 178 -13.44 23.69 14.72
N SER A 179 -14.31 22.71 15.04
CA SER A 179 -15.53 22.88 15.84
C SER A 179 -15.32 22.61 17.34
N GLN A 180 -14.08 22.56 17.82
CA GLN A 180 -13.69 22.28 19.22
C GLN A 180 -14.12 20.88 19.73
N LEU A 181 -14.46 19.97 18.84
CA LEU A 181 -14.76 18.58 19.21
C LEU A 181 -13.48 17.76 19.29
N ARG A 182 -13.30 17.01 20.38
CA ARG A 182 -12.20 16.05 20.51
C ARG A 182 -12.59 14.72 19.87
N VAL A 183 -11.83 14.33 18.87
CA VAL A 183 -12.03 13.10 18.11
C VAL A 183 -10.85 12.16 18.33
N LYS A 184 -11.16 10.91 18.64
CA LYS A 184 -10.15 9.84 18.70
C LYS A 184 -9.66 9.54 17.31
N VAL A 185 -8.33 9.48 17.15
CA VAL A 185 -7.66 9.22 15.88
C VAL A 185 -6.57 8.18 16.05
N PHE A 186 -6.18 7.56 14.96
CA PHE A 186 -4.97 6.75 14.87
C PHE A 186 -4.24 7.02 13.55
N GLU A 187 -2.99 6.61 13.51
CA GLU A 187 -2.15 6.61 12.31
C GLU A 187 -1.35 5.31 12.27
N ALA A 188 -1.32 4.65 11.12
CA ALA A 188 -0.39 3.55 10.89
C ALA A 188 0.31 3.75 9.56
N TYR A 189 1.64 3.48 9.49
CA TYR A 189 2.42 3.75 8.27
C TYR A 189 3.65 2.87 8.13
N ALA A 190 4.11 2.77 6.88
CA ALA A 190 5.43 2.27 6.50
C ALA A 190 6.15 3.31 5.64
N LEU A 191 7.42 3.59 5.95
CA LEU A 191 8.26 4.48 5.16
C LEU A 191 8.72 3.78 3.87
N TYR A 192 8.87 4.54 2.79
CA TYR A 192 9.34 4.00 1.50
C TYR A 192 10.77 3.44 1.57
N ASP A 193 11.63 3.98 2.43
CA ASP A 193 12.99 3.44 2.61
C ASP A 193 12.98 2.00 3.13
N ILE A 194 12.02 1.65 3.98
CA ILE A 194 11.84 0.29 4.48
C ILE A 194 11.16 -0.58 3.42
N LEU A 195 10.09 -0.08 2.83
CA LEU A 195 9.26 -0.83 1.88
C LEU A 195 10.02 -1.17 0.59
N PHE A 196 10.88 -0.26 0.12
CA PHE A 196 11.66 -0.40 -1.13
C PHE A 196 13.13 -0.78 -0.89
N ASN A 197 13.44 -1.28 0.31
CA ASN A 197 14.79 -1.74 0.61
C ASN A 197 15.25 -2.79 -0.41
N GLY A 198 16.50 -2.62 -0.92
CA GLY A 198 17.10 -3.49 -1.94
C GLY A 198 16.66 -3.19 -3.39
N MET A 199 15.85 -2.17 -3.63
CA MET A 199 15.52 -1.66 -4.97
C MET A 199 16.56 -0.63 -5.44
N ASP A 200 16.49 -0.22 -6.74
CA ASP A 200 17.40 0.79 -7.30
C ASP A 200 17.30 2.12 -6.51
N PRO A 201 18.37 2.59 -5.85
CA PRO A 201 18.28 3.74 -4.95
C PRO A 201 17.88 5.04 -5.67
N GLN A 202 18.32 5.23 -6.92
CA GLN A 202 17.98 6.45 -7.67
C GLN A 202 16.50 6.49 -8.04
N GLU A 203 15.93 5.34 -8.41
CA GLU A 203 14.50 5.25 -8.72
C GLU A 203 13.65 5.42 -7.45
N VAL A 204 14.12 4.93 -6.30
CA VAL A 204 13.46 5.17 -4.99
C VAL A 204 13.44 6.65 -4.67
N ILE A 205 14.57 7.37 -4.78
CA ILE A 205 14.66 8.81 -4.53
C ILE A 205 13.71 9.58 -5.46
N ASN A 206 13.75 9.28 -6.75
CA ASN A 206 12.89 9.95 -7.74
C ASN A 206 11.41 9.76 -7.42
N TYR A 207 11.03 8.54 -7.01
CA TYR A 207 9.65 8.22 -6.65
C TYR A 207 9.21 8.92 -5.36
N LYS A 208 10.07 8.92 -4.31
CA LYS A 208 9.83 9.62 -3.05
C LYS A 208 9.55 11.11 -3.29
N ASP A 209 10.40 11.78 -4.05
CA ASP A 209 10.25 13.19 -4.39
C ASP A 209 8.94 13.48 -5.13
N GLN A 210 8.56 12.61 -6.04
CA GLN A 210 7.29 12.73 -6.76
C GLN A 210 6.09 12.55 -5.83
N ARG A 211 6.12 11.53 -4.96
CA ARG A 211 5.01 11.24 -4.04
C ARG A 211 4.89 12.26 -2.92
N TYR A 212 6.01 12.73 -2.38
CA TYR A 212 6.02 13.74 -1.33
C TYR A 212 5.31 15.04 -1.74
N LYS A 213 5.45 15.46 -2.99
CA LYS A 213 4.75 16.64 -3.56
C LYS A 213 3.22 16.49 -3.56
N ILE A 214 2.70 15.26 -3.49
CA ILE A 214 1.26 14.98 -3.55
C ILE A 214 0.71 14.69 -2.14
N THR A 215 1.45 13.93 -1.34
CA THR A 215 0.95 13.38 -0.07
C THR A 215 1.58 14.03 1.16
N GLU A 216 2.65 14.83 0.97
CA GLU A 216 3.47 15.42 2.04
C GLU A 216 3.96 14.38 3.06
N PHE A 217 4.09 13.13 2.60
CA PHE A 217 4.53 12.02 3.43
C PHE A 217 5.40 11.04 2.64
N ASP A 218 6.50 10.59 3.25
CA ASP A 218 7.50 9.73 2.65
C ASP A 218 7.22 8.23 2.90
N GLY A 219 6.03 7.78 2.51
CA GLY A 219 5.59 6.41 2.75
C GLY A 219 4.13 6.19 2.40
N VAL A 220 3.64 5.00 2.76
CA VAL A 220 2.21 4.68 2.74
C VAL A 220 1.66 4.77 4.17
N LYS A 221 0.55 5.47 4.35
CA LYS A 221 -0.08 5.66 5.66
C LYS A 221 -1.60 5.62 5.60
N VAL A 222 -2.21 5.22 6.71
CA VAL A 222 -3.65 5.26 6.95
C VAL A 222 -3.93 6.04 8.22
N GLY A 223 -4.96 6.88 8.19
CA GLY A 223 -5.30 7.77 9.28
C GLY A 223 -4.32 8.93 9.46
N SER A 224 -4.49 9.70 10.52
CA SER A 224 -3.62 10.82 10.91
C SER A 224 -3.79 11.10 12.40
N ILE A 225 -2.67 11.42 13.08
CA ILE A 225 -2.68 11.88 14.47
C ILE A 225 -2.71 13.41 14.58
N THR A 226 -2.65 14.12 13.46
CA THR A 226 -2.66 15.59 13.41
C THR A 226 -4.00 16.17 12.96
N GLU A 227 -4.82 15.37 12.27
CA GLU A 227 -6.11 15.77 11.72
C GLU A 227 -7.11 14.62 11.72
N ALA A 228 -8.39 14.95 11.83
CA ALA A 228 -9.48 13.98 11.70
C ALA A 228 -9.81 13.75 10.22
N ASN A 229 -9.14 12.79 9.58
CA ASN A 229 -9.31 12.47 8.16
C ASN A 229 -10.19 11.23 7.90
N ASN A 230 -11.00 10.83 8.87
CA ASN A 230 -11.86 9.65 8.81
C ASN A 230 -11.10 8.35 8.47
N ASN A 231 -9.88 8.21 8.98
CA ASN A 231 -8.98 7.09 8.73
C ASN A 231 -8.65 6.85 7.25
N ALA A 232 -8.70 7.90 6.42
CA ALA A 232 -8.39 7.79 5.00
C ALA A 232 -6.91 7.43 4.79
N GLY A 233 -6.64 6.61 3.77
CA GLY A 233 -5.28 6.31 3.33
C GLY A 233 -4.73 7.39 2.39
N ASN A 234 -3.43 7.65 2.42
CA ASN A 234 -2.79 8.60 1.51
C ASN A 234 -2.74 8.12 0.04
N TRP A 235 -3.15 6.88 -0.21
CA TRP A 235 -3.33 6.31 -1.56
C TRP A 235 -4.72 6.58 -2.14
N GLU A 236 -5.65 7.08 -1.34
CA GLU A 236 -7.04 7.39 -1.73
C GLU A 236 -7.18 8.81 -2.32
N LYS A 237 -6.05 9.54 -2.39
CA LYS A 237 -5.96 10.91 -2.95
C LYS A 237 -5.62 10.91 -4.43
#